data_29c1eac17e8bd6599dd8914ed41aa42e
#
_entry.id   29c1eac17e8bd6599dd8914ed41aa42e
#
_cell.length_a   1.000
_cell.length_b   1.000
_cell.length_c   1.000
_cell.angle_alpha   90.00
_cell.angle_beta   90.00
_cell.angle_gamma   90.00
#
_symmetry.space_group_name_H-M   'P 1'
#
loop_
_entity.id
_entity.type
_entity.pdbx_description
1 polymer ?
#
loop_
_entity_poly.entity_id
_entity_poly.type
_entity_poly.pdbx_seq_one_letter_code
_entity_poly.pdbx_strand_id
1 'polypeptide(L)'
;MAQCGICEEKEGVREAGVYMDGEKKAVPVCAGCVYEAMRRNFYGIGFGAGLQLCWFVVASKGLFSVPGIFAAAIALYGLVRLALLLAARVALRGTKAKEGPVPDWVWKRAMAQAVTEDALRDAYAEQFCNVKVQTPREYERLHPAK
;
A
#
# COMPACT_ATOMS: atom_id res chain seq x y z
N MET A 1 19.71 -13.03 6.75
CA MET A 1 18.44 -12.27 6.80
C MET A 1 17.33 -13.20 6.37
N ALA A 2 16.10 -13.02 6.89
CA ALA A 2 14.99 -13.93 6.54
C ALA A 2 14.42 -13.58 5.16
N GLN A 3 13.97 -14.59 4.41
CA GLN A 3 13.33 -14.38 3.10
C GLN A 3 11.99 -13.67 3.26
N CYS A 4 11.59 -12.91 2.22
CA CYS A 4 10.31 -12.20 2.21
C CYS A 4 9.14 -13.20 2.27
N GLY A 5 8.25 -13.05 3.23
CA GLY A 5 7.10 -13.93 3.40
C GLY A 5 5.98 -13.76 2.36
N ILE A 6 6.14 -12.88 1.37
CA ILE A 6 5.16 -12.69 0.29
C ILE A 6 5.67 -13.26 -1.04
N CYS A 7 6.91 -12.98 -1.43
CA CYS A 7 7.45 -13.42 -2.72
C CYS A 7 8.50 -14.51 -2.62
N GLU A 8 9.02 -14.79 -1.43
CA GLU A 8 10.05 -15.80 -1.12
C GLU A 8 11.36 -15.67 -1.93
N GLU A 9 11.40 -14.75 -2.90
CA GLU A 9 12.53 -14.55 -3.82
C GLU A 9 13.59 -13.59 -3.28
N LYS A 10 13.21 -12.68 -2.38
CA LYS A 10 14.06 -11.56 -1.92
C LYS A 10 14.17 -11.54 -0.42
N GLU A 11 15.26 -10.96 0.06
CA GLU A 11 15.43 -10.73 1.49
C GLU A 11 14.41 -9.71 2.00
N GLY A 12 13.82 -10.01 3.17
CA GLY A 12 12.93 -9.10 3.87
C GLY A 12 13.72 -7.94 4.47
N VAL A 13 13.23 -6.73 4.24
CA VAL A 13 13.88 -5.48 4.70
C VAL A 13 13.31 -5.01 6.02
N ARG A 14 12.03 -5.34 6.27
CA ARG A 14 11.31 -4.94 7.48
C ARG A 14 10.27 -5.98 7.83
N GLU A 15 9.99 -6.12 9.12
CA GLU A 15 8.99 -7.07 9.61
C GLU A 15 7.61 -6.42 9.72
N ALA A 16 6.60 -7.11 9.20
CA ALA A 16 5.20 -6.78 9.38
C ALA A 16 4.61 -7.63 10.50
N GLY A 17 3.89 -7.01 11.43
CA GLY A 17 3.10 -7.73 12.41
C GLY A 17 1.85 -8.32 11.74
N VAL A 18 1.66 -9.63 11.87
CA VAL A 18 0.54 -10.35 11.27
C VAL A 18 -0.11 -11.24 12.32
N TYR A 19 -1.43 -11.25 12.37
CA TYR A 19 -2.19 -12.25 13.13
C TYR A 19 -2.49 -13.42 12.20
N MET A 20 -2.03 -14.61 12.59
CA MET A 20 -2.31 -15.87 11.91
C MET A 20 -3.02 -16.80 12.90
N ASP A 21 -4.30 -17.07 12.66
CA ASP A 21 -5.20 -17.85 13.52
C ASP A 21 -5.19 -17.41 15.00
N GLY A 22 -5.08 -16.09 15.23
CA GLY A 22 -5.04 -15.48 16.56
C GLY A 22 -3.64 -15.36 17.17
N GLU A 23 -2.61 -15.98 16.60
CA GLU A 23 -1.23 -15.83 17.02
C GLU A 23 -0.56 -14.64 16.33
N LYS A 24 0.26 -13.90 17.08
CA LYS A 24 1.08 -12.82 16.53
C LYS A 24 2.36 -13.38 15.92
N LYS A 25 2.57 -13.11 14.66
CA LYS A 25 3.81 -13.45 13.95
C LYS A 25 4.42 -12.23 13.30
N ALA A 26 5.73 -12.18 13.23
CA ALA A 26 6.47 -11.18 12.48
C ALA A 26 6.86 -11.79 11.14
N VAL A 27 6.42 -11.16 10.04
CA VAL A 27 6.69 -11.62 8.68
C VAL A 27 7.60 -10.61 7.99
N PRO A 28 8.78 -11.02 7.53
CA PRO A 28 9.67 -10.15 6.78
C PRO A 28 9.08 -9.81 5.41
N VAL A 29 9.10 -8.55 5.01
CA VAL A 29 8.58 -8.05 3.73
C VAL A 29 9.66 -7.27 3.00
N CYS A 30 9.84 -7.54 1.71
CA CYS A 30 10.82 -6.84 0.88
C CYS A 30 10.27 -5.54 0.30
N ALA A 31 11.17 -4.62 -0.08
CA ALA A 31 10.80 -3.32 -0.67
C ALA A 31 9.98 -3.45 -1.96
N GLY A 32 10.21 -4.50 -2.75
CA GLY A 32 9.45 -4.77 -3.98
C GLY A 32 7.98 -5.07 -3.70
N CYS A 33 7.68 -5.90 -2.70
CA CYS A 33 6.31 -6.22 -2.30
C CYS A 33 5.58 -5.01 -1.69
N VAL A 34 6.28 -4.18 -0.91
CA VAL A 34 5.75 -2.90 -0.40
C VAL A 34 5.33 -1.97 -1.55
N TYR A 35 6.20 -1.81 -2.55
CA TYR A 35 5.89 -0.97 -3.72
C TYR A 35 4.73 -1.55 -4.54
N GLU A 36 4.71 -2.86 -4.75
CA GLU A 36 3.65 -3.52 -5.50
C GLU A 36 2.28 -3.37 -4.82
N ALA A 37 2.22 -3.48 -3.50
CA ALA A 37 1.00 -3.22 -2.73
C ALA A 37 0.49 -1.77 -2.93
N MET A 38 1.38 -0.78 -2.91
CA MET A 38 1.02 0.61 -3.19
C MET A 38 0.53 0.80 -4.62
N ARG A 39 1.18 0.15 -5.59
CA ARG A 39 0.83 0.23 -7.01
C ARG A 39 -0.54 -0.37 -7.29
N ARG A 40 -0.81 -1.57 -6.79
CA ARG A 40 -2.10 -2.26 -6.99
C ARG A 40 -3.27 -1.45 -6.44
N ASN A 41 -3.12 -0.89 -5.26
CA ASN A 41 -4.16 -0.05 -4.69
C ASN A 41 -4.43 1.23 -5.50
N PHE A 42 -3.42 1.78 -6.17
CA PHE A 42 -3.62 2.91 -7.08
C PHE A 42 -4.44 2.53 -8.31
N TYR A 43 -4.11 1.41 -8.96
CA TYR A 43 -4.82 0.95 -10.15
C TYR A 43 -6.22 0.39 -9.86
N GLY A 44 -6.44 -0.19 -8.70
CA GLY A 44 -7.74 -0.73 -8.28
C GLY A 44 -8.87 0.29 -8.20
N ILE A 45 -8.55 1.59 -8.15
CA ILE A 45 -9.54 2.69 -8.11
C ILE A 45 -10.02 3.09 -9.52
N GLY A 46 -9.56 2.43 -10.59
CA GLY A 46 -9.98 2.77 -11.95
C GLY A 46 -9.59 4.21 -12.35
N PHE A 47 -8.40 4.62 -11.97
CA PHE A 47 -7.90 6.00 -12.10
C PHE A 47 -8.12 6.59 -13.50
N GLY A 48 -7.86 5.84 -14.57
CA GLY A 48 -8.06 6.32 -15.94
C GLY A 48 -9.52 6.60 -16.25
N ALA A 49 -10.41 5.70 -15.93
CA ALA A 49 -11.85 5.87 -16.14
C ALA A 49 -12.42 6.98 -15.25
N GLY A 50 -11.95 7.07 -14.02
CA GLY A 50 -12.34 8.12 -13.08
C GLY A 50 -11.96 9.51 -13.58
N LEU A 51 -10.75 9.71 -14.10
CA LEU A 51 -10.30 10.98 -14.68
C LEU A 51 -11.09 11.38 -15.94
N GLN A 52 -11.38 10.43 -16.83
CA GLN A 52 -12.20 10.69 -18.01
C GLN A 52 -13.62 11.10 -17.63
N LEU A 53 -14.22 10.41 -16.66
CA LEU A 53 -15.55 10.76 -16.14
C LEU A 53 -15.55 12.17 -15.51
N CYS A 54 -14.54 12.46 -14.68
CA CYS A 54 -14.39 13.79 -14.06
C CYS A 54 -14.26 14.89 -15.13
N TRP A 55 -13.44 14.66 -16.15
CA TRP A 55 -13.29 15.62 -17.25
C TRP A 55 -14.61 15.85 -17.98
N PHE A 56 -15.34 14.79 -18.31
CA PHE A 56 -16.64 14.89 -18.98
C PHE A 56 -17.66 15.68 -18.15
N VAL A 57 -17.74 15.41 -16.83
CA VAL A 57 -18.65 16.13 -15.93
C VAL A 57 -18.29 17.63 -15.85
N VAL A 58 -17.02 17.96 -15.69
CA VAL A 58 -16.55 19.35 -15.63
C VAL A 58 -16.82 20.08 -16.94
N ALA A 59 -16.56 19.44 -18.07
CA ALA A 59 -16.79 20.02 -19.39
C ALA A 59 -18.28 20.24 -19.71
N SER A 60 -19.17 19.35 -19.25
CA SER A 60 -20.60 19.39 -19.54
C SER A 60 -21.42 20.24 -18.56
N LYS A 61 -21.04 20.26 -17.28
CA LYS A 61 -21.82 20.89 -16.19
C LYS A 61 -21.15 22.14 -15.59
N GLY A 62 -19.90 22.37 -15.91
CA GLY A 62 -19.09 23.45 -15.33
C GLY A 62 -18.48 23.10 -13.99
N LEU A 63 -17.32 23.69 -13.70
CA LEU A 63 -16.52 23.41 -12.52
C LEU A 63 -17.24 23.78 -11.22
N PHE A 64 -18.00 24.87 -11.23
CA PHE A 64 -18.71 25.40 -10.05
C PHE A 64 -20.11 24.81 -9.83
N SER A 65 -20.53 23.86 -10.68
CA SER A 65 -21.73 23.09 -10.39
C SER A 65 -21.48 22.05 -9.30
N VAL A 66 -22.51 21.62 -8.60
CA VAL A 66 -22.38 20.58 -7.55
C VAL A 66 -21.67 19.33 -8.09
N PRO A 67 -22.06 18.72 -9.25
CA PRO A 67 -21.35 17.58 -9.80
C PRO A 67 -19.91 17.93 -10.25
N GLY A 68 -19.65 19.17 -10.70
CA GLY A 68 -18.31 19.63 -11.06
C GLY A 68 -17.36 19.70 -9.87
N ILE A 69 -17.83 20.18 -8.73
CA ILE A 69 -17.05 20.23 -7.49
C ILE A 69 -16.67 18.81 -7.02
N PHE A 70 -17.63 17.87 -7.05
CA PHE A 70 -17.34 16.46 -6.71
C PHE A 70 -16.34 15.83 -7.68
N ALA A 71 -16.49 16.07 -8.98
CA ALA A 71 -15.56 15.59 -9.99
C ALA A 71 -14.14 16.14 -9.78
N ALA A 72 -14.02 17.44 -9.48
CA ALA A 72 -12.73 18.06 -9.18
C ALA A 72 -12.09 17.49 -7.91
N ALA A 73 -12.87 17.22 -6.86
CA ALA A 73 -12.38 16.60 -5.64
C ALA A 73 -11.84 15.17 -5.88
N ILE A 74 -12.54 14.36 -6.69
CA ILE A 74 -12.10 13.02 -7.08
C ILE A 74 -10.82 13.09 -7.90
N ALA A 75 -10.73 14.01 -8.87
CA ALA A 75 -9.54 14.21 -9.69
C ALA A 75 -8.33 14.63 -8.82
N LEU A 76 -8.52 15.58 -7.91
CA LEU A 76 -7.49 16.03 -6.97
C LEU A 76 -7.02 14.87 -6.09
N TYR A 77 -7.94 14.08 -5.54
CA TYR A 77 -7.60 12.89 -4.76
C TYR A 77 -6.75 11.90 -5.57
N GLY A 78 -7.12 11.63 -6.83
CA GLY A 78 -6.34 10.79 -7.73
C GLY A 78 -4.93 11.32 -8.00
N LEU A 79 -4.79 12.64 -8.23
CA LEU A 79 -3.49 13.29 -8.43
C LEU A 79 -2.59 13.19 -7.18
N VAL A 80 -3.15 13.40 -5.99
CA VAL A 80 -2.41 13.24 -4.72
C VAL A 80 -1.94 11.79 -4.56
N ARG A 81 -2.79 10.80 -4.90
CA ARG A 81 -2.42 9.38 -4.86
C ARG A 81 -1.28 9.07 -5.82
N LEU A 82 -1.34 9.60 -7.05
CA LEU A 82 -0.28 9.44 -8.05
C LEU A 82 1.04 10.06 -7.56
N ALA A 83 0.99 11.27 -7.03
CA ALA A 83 2.18 11.95 -6.49
C ALA A 83 2.83 11.12 -5.36
N LEU A 84 2.04 10.56 -4.45
CA LEU A 84 2.52 9.69 -3.38
C LEU A 84 3.15 8.38 -3.93
N LEU A 85 2.57 7.80 -4.97
CA LEU A 85 3.12 6.61 -5.62
C LEU A 85 4.46 6.91 -6.30
N LEU A 86 4.55 8.04 -7.00
CA LEU A 86 5.80 8.47 -7.63
C LEU A 86 6.88 8.79 -6.59
N ALA A 87 6.52 9.47 -5.50
CA ALA A 87 7.44 9.72 -4.39
C ALA A 87 7.93 8.42 -3.76
N ALA A 88 7.05 7.44 -3.54
CA ALA A 88 7.44 6.11 -3.05
C ALA A 88 8.38 5.41 -4.03
N ARG A 89 8.11 5.49 -5.34
CA ARG A 89 8.96 4.91 -6.37
C ARG A 89 10.36 5.51 -6.37
N VAL A 90 10.46 6.83 -6.21
CA VAL A 90 11.75 7.53 -6.12
C VAL A 90 12.48 7.15 -4.84
N ALA A 91 11.81 7.16 -3.70
CA ALA A 91 12.37 6.79 -2.41
C ALA A 91 12.90 5.35 -2.38
N LEU A 92 12.20 4.40 -3.01
CA LEU A 92 12.63 3.01 -3.09
C LEU A 92 13.72 2.76 -4.16
N ARG A 93 13.81 3.60 -5.20
CA ARG A 93 14.89 3.54 -6.21
C ARG A 93 16.20 4.13 -5.73
N GLY A 94 16.15 5.13 -4.85
CA GLY A 94 17.34 5.78 -4.29
C GLY A 94 18.18 4.85 -3.40
N THR A 95 17.58 3.78 -2.88
CA THR A 95 18.31 2.67 -2.27
C THR A 95 18.81 1.77 -3.40
N LYS A 96 20.03 2.01 -3.84
CA LYS A 96 20.74 1.15 -4.82
C LYS A 96 20.68 -0.28 -4.34
N ALA A 97 20.05 -1.11 -5.09
CA ALA A 97 19.75 -2.51 -4.78
C ALA A 97 18.51 -2.66 -3.86
N LYS A 98 17.60 -3.28 -4.30
CA LYS A 98 16.58 -4.22 -3.78
C LYS A 98 16.62 -4.55 -2.26
N GLU A 99 17.52 -3.97 -1.47
CA GLU A 99 17.90 -4.29 -0.08
C GLU A 99 17.97 -3.07 0.86
N GLY A 100 17.65 -1.87 0.35
CA GLY A 100 17.75 -0.65 1.18
C GLY A 100 16.56 -0.49 2.14
N PRO A 101 16.71 0.29 3.22
CA PRO A 101 15.68 0.51 4.21
C PRO A 101 14.46 1.19 3.56
N VAL A 102 13.27 0.64 3.80
CA VAL A 102 12.01 1.25 3.35
C VAL A 102 11.69 2.44 4.26
N PRO A 103 11.47 3.66 3.72
CA PRO A 103 11.09 4.81 4.52
C PRO A 103 9.81 4.56 5.33
N ASP A 104 9.73 5.08 6.56
CA ASP A 104 8.62 4.82 7.47
C ASP A 104 7.26 5.21 6.89
N TRP A 105 7.16 6.33 6.18
CA TRP A 105 5.92 6.78 5.60
C TRP A 105 5.42 5.86 4.48
N VAL A 106 6.34 5.27 3.68
CA VAL A 106 6.03 4.28 2.64
C VAL A 106 5.54 3.00 3.29
N TRP A 107 6.27 2.53 4.30
CA TRP A 107 5.91 1.35 5.07
C TRP A 107 4.54 1.46 5.71
N LYS A 108 4.31 2.52 6.50
CA LYS A 108 3.03 2.76 7.17
C LYS A 108 1.86 2.81 6.20
N ARG A 109 2.08 3.39 5.02
CA ARG A 109 1.04 3.47 4.01
C ARG A 109 0.78 2.15 3.30
N ALA A 110 1.80 1.39 2.98
CA ALA A 110 1.65 0.07 2.37
C ALA A 110 0.95 -0.92 3.30
N MET A 111 1.37 -0.96 4.57
CA MET A 111 0.80 -1.87 5.57
C MET A 111 -0.64 -1.50 5.99
N ALA A 112 -1.04 -0.25 5.80
CA ALA A 112 -2.43 0.17 6.04
C ALA A 112 -3.41 -0.21 4.91
N GLN A 113 -2.96 -0.95 3.90
CA GLN A 113 -3.76 -1.25 2.71
C GLN A 113 -4.22 -2.71 2.70
N ALA A 114 -5.50 -2.91 2.37
CA ALA A 114 -6.13 -4.23 2.23
C ALA A 114 -5.37 -5.15 1.25
N VAL A 115 -4.76 -4.58 0.21
CA VAL A 115 -3.97 -5.32 -0.79
C VAL A 115 -2.77 -6.05 -0.17
N THR A 116 -2.15 -5.48 0.88
CA THR A 116 -1.05 -6.15 1.59
C THR A 116 -1.58 -7.31 2.43
N GLU A 117 -2.75 -7.15 3.05
CA GLU A 117 -3.43 -8.21 3.78
C GLU A 117 -3.82 -9.37 2.86
N ASP A 118 -4.37 -9.06 1.69
CA ASP A 118 -4.73 -10.06 0.69
C ASP A 118 -3.49 -10.82 0.19
N ALA A 119 -2.39 -10.12 -0.11
CA ALA A 119 -1.16 -10.75 -0.55
C ALA A 119 -0.55 -11.69 0.52
N LEU A 120 -0.62 -11.32 1.79
CA LEU A 120 -0.18 -12.16 2.91
C LEU A 120 -1.13 -13.33 3.14
N ARG A 121 -2.45 -13.10 3.00
CA ARG A 121 -3.45 -14.17 3.09
C ARG A 121 -3.22 -15.21 2.00
N ASP A 122 -2.99 -14.80 0.76
CA ASP A 122 -2.73 -15.71 -0.35
C ASP A 122 -1.43 -16.50 -0.15
N ALA A 123 -0.37 -15.84 0.32
CA ALA A 123 0.92 -16.50 0.58
C ALA A 123 0.86 -17.57 1.70
N TYR A 124 -0.04 -17.40 2.66
CA TYR A 124 -0.15 -18.31 3.82
C TYR A 124 -1.46 -19.10 3.85
N ALA A 125 -2.24 -19.10 2.76
CA ALA A 125 -3.55 -19.75 2.67
C ALA A 125 -3.52 -21.27 2.96
N GLU A 126 -2.41 -21.93 2.65
CA GLU A 126 -2.26 -23.38 2.91
C GLU A 126 -1.96 -23.71 4.38
N GLN A 127 -1.43 -22.75 5.14
CA GLN A 127 -0.97 -22.98 6.51
C GLN A 127 -1.91 -22.39 7.57
N PHE A 128 -2.65 -21.32 7.23
CA PHE A 128 -3.47 -20.56 8.16
C PHE A 128 -4.82 -20.20 7.55
N CYS A 129 -5.90 -20.39 8.32
CA CYS A 129 -7.27 -20.08 7.88
C CYS A 129 -7.57 -18.57 7.94
N ASN A 130 -7.00 -17.85 8.91
CA ASN A 130 -7.24 -16.43 9.11
C ASN A 130 -5.93 -15.64 9.22
N VAL A 131 -5.69 -14.77 8.24
CA VAL A 131 -4.53 -13.87 8.22
C VAL A 131 -5.01 -12.43 8.25
N LYS A 132 -4.56 -11.64 9.24
CA LYS A 132 -4.84 -10.20 9.35
C LYS A 132 -3.55 -9.44 9.61
N VAL A 133 -3.33 -8.37 8.86
CA VAL A 133 -2.20 -7.47 9.08
C VAL A 133 -2.52 -6.53 10.25
N GLN A 134 -1.61 -6.41 11.19
CA GLN A 134 -1.69 -5.41 12.24
C GLN A 134 -1.54 -4.01 11.64
N THR A 135 -2.39 -3.10 12.05
CA THR A 135 -2.17 -1.70 11.70
C THR A 135 -0.85 -1.22 12.33
N PRO A 136 -0.11 -0.31 11.66
CA PRO A 136 1.13 0.23 12.23
C PRO A 136 0.97 0.81 13.64
N ARG A 137 -0.20 1.38 13.95
CA ARG A 137 -0.52 1.89 15.30
C ARG A 137 -0.67 0.79 16.34
N GLU A 138 -1.26 -0.35 15.98
CA GLU A 138 -1.36 -1.52 16.86
C GLU A 138 0.01 -2.14 17.08
N TYR A 139 0.83 -2.24 16.04
CA TYR A 139 2.18 -2.73 16.15
C TYR A 139 3.05 -1.85 17.07
N GLU A 140 3.03 -0.52 16.90
CA GLU A 140 3.76 0.43 17.74
C GLU A 140 3.30 0.40 19.21
N ARG A 141 1.99 0.19 19.45
CA ARG A 141 1.44 0.07 20.83
C ARG A 141 1.93 -1.19 21.53
N LEU A 142 2.15 -2.26 20.80
CA LEU A 142 2.56 -3.56 21.35
C LEU A 142 4.08 -3.75 21.41
N HIS A 143 4.81 -2.96 20.63
CA HIS A 143 6.27 -2.93 20.57
C HIS A 143 6.76 -1.49 20.73
N PRO A 144 6.61 -0.87 21.91
CA PRO A 144 7.15 0.47 22.13
C PRO A 144 8.65 0.44 21.90
N ALA A 145 9.15 1.33 21.05
CA ALA A 145 10.59 1.50 20.84
C ALA A 145 11.24 1.76 22.20
N LYS A 146 12.21 0.90 22.54
CA LYS A 146 13.04 1.06 23.72
C LYS A 146 13.97 2.25 23.56
#